data_ce899794bbcd7ddad2bc59c3e4139d2f
#
_entry.id   ce899794bbcd7ddad2bc59c3e4139d2f
#
_cell.length_a   1.000
_cell.length_b   1.000
_cell.length_c   1.000
_cell.angle_alpha   90.00
_cell.angle_beta   90.00
_cell.angle_gamma   90.00
#
_symmetry.space_group_name_H-M   'P 1'
#
loop_
_entity.id
_entity.type
_entity.pdbx_description
1 polymer ?
#
loop_
_entity_poly.entity_id
_entity_poly.type
_entity_poly.pdbx_seq_one_letter_code
_entity_poly.pdbx_strand_id
1 'polypeptide(L)'
;MIKQILSEEVEAYVKKNPKSVLLDVRTEEELNVDGKPDGEKIALKTYFITIQFADKSFNQNFIEDFKKLNIEKDHEIIAMCMGGVRSQAAAELLIKEGYNSVNISDGFLGNSENPGWKNSGLPCK
;
A
#
# COMPACT_ATOMS: atom_id res chain seq x y z
N MET A 1 -10.64 12.00 6.48
CA MET A 1 -9.22 12.31 6.20
C MET A 1 -8.37 11.06 6.31
N ILE A 2 -7.45 10.86 5.38
CA ILE A 2 -6.60 9.68 5.35
C ILE A 2 -5.37 9.90 6.24
N LYS A 3 -5.14 9.00 7.19
CA LYS A 3 -3.94 9.03 8.01
C LYS A 3 -2.73 8.72 7.15
N GLN A 4 -1.68 9.52 7.29
CA GLN A 4 -0.41 9.32 6.58
C GLN A 4 0.62 8.75 7.53
N ILE A 5 1.33 7.71 7.08
CA ILE A 5 2.47 7.17 7.84
C ILE A 5 3.68 7.08 6.92
N LEU A 6 4.86 7.19 7.49
CA LEU A 6 6.11 7.01 6.75
C LEU A 6 6.49 5.53 6.75
N SER A 7 7.26 5.11 5.75
CA SER A 7 7.76 3.73 5.68
C SER A 7 8.45 3.33 6.98
N GLU A 8 9.27 4.20 7.55
CA GLU A 8 9.97 3.91 8.80
C GLU A 8 9.04 3.71 10.01
N GLU A 9 7.79 4.13 9.90
CA GLU A 9 6.78 3.97 10.97
C GLU A 9 5.95 2.69 10.82
N VAL A 10 6.09 1.97 9.71
CA VAL A 10 5.22 0.83 9.38
C VAL A 10 5.33 -0.29 10.42
N GLU A 11 6.53 -0.67 10.82
CA GLU A 11 6.69 -1.77 11.78
C GLU A 11 6.01 -1.47 13.11
N ALA A 12 6.16 -0.24 13.62
CA ALA A 12 5.50 0.17 14.86
C ALA A 12 3.97 0.20 14.69
N TYR A 13 3.51 0.65 13.52
CA TYR A 13 2.08 0.69 13.23
C TYR A 13 1.47 -0.71 13.24
N VAL A 14 2.14 -1.68 12.63
CA VAL A 14 1.69 -3.08 12.58
C VAL A 14 1.64 -3.68 13.99
N LYS A 15 2.63 -3.38 14.83
CA LYS A 15 2.64 -3.88 16.21
C LYS A 15 1.45 -3.37 17.01
N LYS A 16 1.04 -2.13 16.77
CA LYS A 16 -0.14 -1.55 17.43
C LYS A 16 -1.46 -2.00 16.79
N ASN A 17 -1.41 -2.38 15.52
CA ASN A 17 -2.58 -2.78 14.74
C ASN A 17 -2.27 -4.11 14.05
N PRO A 18 -2.29 -5.22 14.83
CA PRO A 18 -1.87 -6.51 14.26
C PRO A 18 -2.78 -7.05 13.16
N LYS A 19 -4.01 -6.55 13.06
CA LYS A 19 -4.88 -6.87 11.94
C LYS A 19 -4.65 -5.87 10.81
N SER A 20 -3.42 -5.78 10.32
CA SER A 20 -3.05 -4.91 9.19
C SER A 20 -2.65 -5.76 7.99
N VAL A 21 -2.92 -5.24 6.80
CA VAL A 21 -2.43 -5.82 5.55
C VAL A 21 -1.81 -4.70 4.73
N LEU A 22 -0.87 -5.04 3.87
CA LEU A 22 -0.25 -4.11 2.94
C LEU A 22 -0.88 -4.29 1.56
N LEU A 23 -1.28 -3.19 0.95
CA LEU A 23 -1.80 -3.20 -0.41
C LEU A 23 -0.94 -2.30 -1.28
N ASP A 24 -0.14 -2.91 -2.14
CA ASP A 24 0.70 -2.21 -3.11
C ASP A 24 -0.11 -2.02 -4.38
N VAL A 25 -0.34 -0.76 -4.77
CA VAL A 25 -1.21 -0.44 -5.91
C VAL A 25 -0.44 -0.02 -7.16
N ARG A 26 0.88 -0.30 -7.18
CA ARG A 26 1.73 0.01 -8.34
C ARG A 26 1.40 -0.88 -9.52
N THR A 27 1.95 -0.52 -10.68
CA THR A 27 1.82 -1.35 -11.88
C THR A 27 2.71 -2.58 -11.79
N GLU A 28 2.36 -3.62 -12.55
CA GLU A 28 3.18 -4.82 -12.65
C GLU A 28 4.59 -4.50 -13.16
N GLU A 29 4.68 -3.56 -14.12
CA GLU A 29 5.96 -3.12 -14.66
C GLU A 29 6.86 -2.52 -13.59
N GLU A 30 6.30 -1.67 -12.71
CA GLU A 30 7.05 -1.10 -11.59
C GLU A 30 7.53 -2.17 -10.62
N LEU A 31 6.70 -3.17 -10.35
CA LEU A 31 7.07 -4.28 -9.47
C LEU A 31 8.25 -5.07 -10.04
N ASN A 32 8.25 -5.28 -11.36
CA ASN A 32 9.32 -6.02 -12.01
C ASN A 32 10.65 -5.24 -12.06
N VAL A 33 10.58 -3.92 -12.23
CA VAL A 33 11.78 -3.09 -12.33
C VAL A 33 12.39 -2.77 -10.96
N ASP A 34 11.55 -2.39 -10.01
CA ASP A 34 12.03 -1.85 -8.72
C ASP A 34 12.00 -2.86 -7.58
N GLY A 35 11.36 -4.00 -7.78
CA GLY A 35 11.18 -5.01 -6.74
C GLY A 35 9.88 -4.81 -5.98
N LYS A 36 9.64 -5.69 -5.02
CA LYS A 36 8.38 -5.75 -4.26
C LYS A 36 8.66 -5.67 -2.76
N PRO A 37 7.73 -5.09 -1.98
CA PRO A 37 7.84 -5.18 -0.54
C PRO A 37 7.57 -6.62 -0.10
N ASP A 38 8.32 -7.09 0.88
CA ASP A 38 8.12 -8.40 1.49
C ASP A 38 7.57 -8.20 2.90
N GLY A 39 6.32 -7.74 2.97
CA GLY A 39 5.67 -7.42 4.24
C GLY A 39 5.54 -8.61 5.17
N GLU A 40 5.45 -9.83 4.62
CA GLU A 40 5.33 -11.04 5.43
C GLU A 40 6.49 -11.19 6.42
N LYS A 41 7.67 -10.67 6.09
CA LYS A 41 8.81 -10.72 7.01
C LYS A 41 8.65 -9.84 8.24
N ILE A 42 7.69 -8.92 8.22
CA ILE A 42 7.35 -8.10 9.39
C ILE A 42 5.91 -8.32 9.83
N ALA A 43 5.40 -9.53 9.60
CA ALA A 43 4.04 -9.95 9.97
C ALA A 43 2.95 -9.09 9.32
N LEU A 44 3.20 -8.64 8.09
CA LEU A 44 2.28 -7.79 7.32
C LEU A 44 1.97 -8.46 5.98
N LYS A 45 0.84 -9.16 5.94
CA LYS A 45 0.44 -9.84 4.71
C LYS A 45 0.29 -8.84 3.57
N THR A 46 0.87 -9.15 2.41
CA THR A 46 1.02 -8.20 1.31
C THR A 46 0.23 -8.64 0.09
N TYR A 47 -0.53 -7.71 -0.49
CA TYR A 47 -1.34 -7.92 -1.69
C TYR A 47 -0.97 -6.88 -2.74
N PHE A 48 -1.23 -7.22 -4.00
CA PHE A 48 -0.90 -6.37 -5.15
C PHE A 48 -2.12 -6.22 -6.04
N ILE A 49 -2.63 -5.00 -6.18
CA ILE A 49 -3.72 -4.68 -7.12
C ILE A 49 -3.40 -3.31 -7.73
N THR A 50 -3.18 -3.27 -9.04
CA THR A 50 -2.89 -2.01 -9.73
C THR A 50 -4.12 -1.10 -9.70
N ILE A 51 -3.95 0.16 -9.29
CA ILE A 51 -5.04 1.14 -9.34
C ILE A 51 -5.02 1.96 -10.63
N GLN A 52 -3.83 2.25 -11.16
CA GLN A 52 -3.68 3.01 -12.41
C GLN A 52 -2.62 2.32 -13.26
N PHE A 53 -2.97 1.98 -14.50
CA PHE A 53 -2.07 1.27 -15.40
C PHE A 53 -1.01 2.20 -15.99
N ALA A 54 -0.02 1.61 -16.68
CA ALA A 54 1.10 2.36 -17.25
C ALA A 54 0.65 3.41 -18.27
N ASP A 55 -0.46 3.19 -18.97
CA ASP A 55 -1.03 4.13 -19.93
C ASP A 55 -1.86 5.24 -19.27
N LYS A 56 -1.85 5.31 -17.93
CA LYS A 56 -2.57 6.25 -17.09
C LYS A 56 -4.07 5.98 -16.96
N SER A 57 -4.58 4.90 -17.57
CA SER A 57 -5.98 4.52 -17.36
C SER A 57 -6.20 3.97 -15.96
N PHE A 58 -7.36 4.26 -15.41
CA PHE A 58 -7.74 3.79 -14.08
C PHE A 58 -8.26 2.35 -14.15
N ASN A 59 -7.92 1.54 -13.15
CA ASN A 59 -8.46 0.18 -13.05
C ASN A 59 -9.91 0.24 -12.54
N GLN A 60 -10.85 0.11 -13.46
CA GLN A 60 -12.29 0.18 -13.13
C GLN A 60 -12.73 -0.95 -12.20
N ASN A 61 -11.96 -2.02 -12.11
CA ASN A 61 -12.28 -3.17 -11.27
C ASN A 61 -11.52 -3.17 -9.95
N PHE A 62 -10.89 -2.05 -9.57
CA PHE A 62 -10.06 -2.00 -8.36
C PHE A 62 -10.80 -2.48 -7.11
N ILE A 63 -11.98 -1.95 -6.86
CA ILE A 63 -12.76 -2.32 -5.67
C ILE A 63 -13.26 -3.76 -5.76
N GLU A 64 -13.69 -4.21 -6.93
CA GLU A 64 -14.13 -5.59 -7.12
C GLU A 64 -12.99 -6.57 -6.87
N ASP A 65 -11.80 -6.27 -7.40
CA ASP A 65 -10.60 -7.08 -7.19
C ASP A 65 -10.23 -7.12 -5.71
N PHE A 66 -10.33 -5.98 -5.04
CA PHE A 66 -10.05 -5.92 -3.60
C PHE A 66 -11.04 -6.79 -2.81
N LYS A 67 -12.32 -6.72 -3.12
CA LYS A 67 -13.34 -7.50 -2.42
C LYS A 67 -13.13 -9.01 -2.57
N LYS A 68 -12.54 -9.45 -3.66
CA LYS A 68 -12.20 -10.86 -3.88
C LYS A 68 -11.14 -11.39 -2.93
N LEU A 69 -10.36 -10.51 -2.31
CA LEU A 69 -9.36 -10.91 -1.32
C LEU A 69 -9.97 -11.34 0.00
N ASN A 70 -11.24 -11.02 0.23
CA ASN A 70 -11.99 -11.39 1.44
C ASN A 70 -11.34 -10.86 2.72
N ILE A 71 -10.79 -9.67 2.67
CA ILE A 71 -10.22 -9.01 3.84
C ILE A 71 -11.37 -8.42 4.65
N GLU A 72 -11.41 -8.74 5.95
CA GLU A 72 -12.48 -8.25 6.82
C GLU A 72 -12.34 -6.75 7.09
N LYS A 73 -13.47 -6.11 7.35
CA LYS A 73 -13.51 -4.64 7.50
C LYS A 73 -12.88 -4.13 8.79
N ASP A 74 -12.58 -5.02 9.74
CA ASP A 74 -11.86 -4.65 10.96
C ASP A 74 -10.35 -4.58 10.77
N HIS A 75 -9.85 -4.93 9.58
CA HIS A 75 -8.42 -4.82 9.25
C HIS A 75 -8.06 -3.40 8.85
N GLU A 76 -6.80 -3.03 9.16
CA GLU A 76 -6.20 -1.79 8.67
C GLU A 76 -5.53 -2.08 7.32
N ILE A 77 -5.88 -1.32 6.30
CA ILE A 77 -5.29 -1.49 4.97
C ILE A 77 -4.25 -0.40 4.77
N ILE A 78 -2.98 -0.82 4.76
CA ILE A 78 -1.86 0.09 4.57
C ILE A 78 -1.60 0.16 3.07
N ALA A 79 -1.97 1.26 2.44
CA ALA A 79 -1.86 1.43 0.99
C ALA A 79 -0.50 2.02 0.62
N MET A 80 0.11 1.50 -0.45
CA MET A 80 1.42 1.95 -0.92
C MET A 80 1.45 2.04 -2.44
N CYS A 81 2.13 3.06 -2.94
CA CYS A 81 2.50 3.15 -4.35
C CYS A 81 3.96 3.57 -4.44
N MET A 82 4.39 4.20 -5.51
CA MET A 82 5.79 4.60 -5.67
C MET A 82 6.18 5.75 -4.75
N GLY A 83 5.35 6.81 -4.71
CA GLY A 83 5.65 8.02 -3.94
C GLY A 83 4.50 8.54 -3.08
N GLY A 84 3.41 7.80 -2.98
CA GLY A 84 2.32 8.12 -2.05
C GLY A 84 1.05 8.71 -2.67
N VAL A 85 1.04 9.05 -3.95
CA VAL A 85 -0.10 9.74 -4.59
C VAL A 85 -1.22 8.78 -4.99
N ARG A 86 -0.90 7.73 -5.76
CA ARG A 86 -1.91 6.75 -6.20
C ARG A 86 -2.50 5.97 -5.03
N SER A 87 -1.68 5.68 -4.03
CA SER A 87 -2.13 4.97 -2.83
C SER A 87 -3.05 5.83 -1.96
N GLN A 88 -2.88 7.16 -1.99
CA GLN A 88 -3.82 8.06 -1.35
C GLN A 88 -5.21 7.90 -1.97
N ALA A 89 -5.29 7.88 -3.30
CA ALA A 89 -6.57 7.67 -3.99
C ALA A 89 -7.16 6.30 -3.67
N ALA A 90 -6.32 5.26 -3.60
CA ALA A 90 -6.76 3.92 -3.25
C ALA A 90 -7.36 3.90 -1.83
N ALA A 91 -6.68 4.53 -0.87
CA ALA A 91 -7.17 4.60 0.50
C ALA A 91 -8.52 5.30 0.58
N GLU A 92 -8.70 6.40 -0.17
CA GLU A 92 -9.97 7.11 -0.22
C GLU A 92 -11.11 6.23 -0.73
N LEU A 93 -10.85 5.45 -1.79
CA LEU A 93 -11.84 4.52 -2.33
C LEU A 93 -12.20 3.44 -1.33
N LEU A 94 -11.19 2.89 -0.63
CA LEU A 94 -11.41 1.83 0.35
C LEU A 94 -12.23 2.33 1.53
N ILE A 95 -11.94 3.52 2.02
CA ILE A 95 -12.72 4.10 3.13
C ILE A 95 -14.17 4.35 2.70
N LYS A 96 -14.37 4.80 1.48
CA LYS A 96 -15.71 5.01 0.94
C LYS A 96 -16.50 3.69 0.90
N GLU A 97 -15.82 2.56 0.72
CA GLU A 97 -16.43 1.24 0.71
C GLU A 97 -16.58 0.63 2.11
N GLY A 98 -16.22 1.36 3.16
CA GLY A 98 -16.39 0.93 4.54
C GLY A 98 -15.19 0.25 5.17
N TYR A 99 -14.03 0.23 4.50
CA TYR A 99 -12.79 -0.31 5.05
C TYR A 99 -12.02 0.77 5.79
N ASN A 100 -11.08 0.35 6.65
CA ASN A 100 -10.14 1.26 7.30
C ASN A 100 -8.85 1.26 6.49
N SER A 101 -8.33 2.44 6.15
CA SER A 101 -7.11 2.51 5.35
C SER A 101 -6.26 3.71 5.76
N VAL A 102 -4.94 3.49 5.70
CA VAL A 102 -3.94 4.54 5.87
C VAL A 102 -3.04 4.53 4.64
N ASN A 103 -2.29 5.61 4.43
CA ASN A 103 -1.41 5.77 3.28
C ASN A 103 0.05 5.86 3.72
N ILE A 104 0.93 5.10 3.05
CA ILE A 104 2.37 5.29 3.20
C ILE A 104 2.76 6.48 2.33
N SER A 105 3.01 7.63 2.96
CA SER A 105 3.17 8.89 2.25
C SER A 105 4.45 9.00 1.43
N ASP A 106 5.50 8.24 1.78
CA ASP A 106 6.75 8.22 1.01
C ASP A 106 6.86 7.04 0.05
N GLY A 107 5.88 6.13 0.05
CA GLY A 107 5.81 5.05 -0.93
C GLY A 107 6.98 4.08 -0.91
N PHE A 108 7.14 3.35 -2.03
CA PHE A 108 8.18 2.31 -2.14
C PHE A 108 9.57 2.89 -2.34
N LEU A 109 9.73 3.91 -3.18
CA LEU A 109 11.04 4.52 -3.47
C LEU A 109 11.27 5.87 -2.80
N GLY A 110 10.27 6.39 -2.11
CA GLY A 110 10.42 7.64 -1.40
C GLY A 110 10.15 8.88 -2.25
N ASN A 111 10.49 10.02 -1.66
CA ASN A 111 10.34 11.33 -2.29
C ASN A 111 11.53 12.20 -1.87
N SER A 112 11.46 13.52 -2.14
CA SER A 112 12.57 14.44 -1.82
C SER A 112 12.87 14.55 -0.33
N GLU A 113 11.93 14.19 0.54
CA GLU A 113 12.07 14.38 2.00
C GLU A 113 12.28 13.07 2.75
N ASN A 114 11.79 11.94 2.22
CA ASN A 114 11.79 10.68 2.95
C ASN A 114 12.18 9.52 2.02
N PRO A 115 12.85 8.48 2.57
CA PRO A 115 13.51 7.47 1.74
C PRO A 115 12.57 6.44 1.10
N GLY A 116 11.39 6.20 1.66
CA GLY A 116 10.49 5.15 1.16
C GLY A 116 10.82 3.78 1.73
N TRP A 117 9.98 2.82 1.42
CA TRP A 117 10.09 1.44 1.93
C TRP A 117 11.47 0.83 1.68
N LYS A 118 11.86 0.79 0.40
CA LYS A 118 13.09 0.12 -0.03
C LYS A 118 14.33 0.72 0.60
N ASN A 119 14.40 2.04 0.62
CA ASN A 119 15.59 2.74 1.11
C ASN A 119 15.59 2.94 2.63
N SER A 120 14.52 2.55 3.31
CA SER A 120 14.46 2.54 4.78
C SER A 120 14.98 1.22 5.37
N GLY A 121 15.39 0.28 4.51
CA GLY A 121 15.86 -1.01 4.97
C GLY A 121 14.75 -2.00 5.29
N LEU A 122 13.52 -1.74 4.90
CA LEU A 122 12.42 -2.68 5.06
C LEU A 122 12.57 -3.84 4.07
N PRO A 123 12.03 -5.03 4.40
CA PRO A 123 12.26 -6.20 3.55
C PRO A 123 11.63 -6.09 2.17
N CYS A 124 12.38 -6.51 1.18
CA CYS A 124 11.96 -6.56 -0.23
C CYS A 124 12.28 -7.92 -0.84
N LYS A 125 11.59 -8.23 -1.94
CA LYS A 125 11.87 -9.44 -2.72
C LYS A 125 11.77 -9.20 -4.22
#